data_20489acf9e92b29185d4632c274b5244
#
_entry.id   20489acf9e92b29185d4632c274b5244
#
_cell.length_a   1.000
_cell.length_b   1.000
_cell.length_c   1.000
_cell.angle_alpha   90.00
_cell.angle_beta   90.00
_cell.angle_gamma   90.00
#
_symmetry.space_group_name_H-M   'P 1'
#
loop_
_entity.id
_entity.type
_entity.pdbx_description
1 polymer ?
#
loop_
_entity_poly.entity_id
_entity_poly.type
_entity_poly.pdbx_seq_one_letter_code
_entity_poly.pdbx_strand_id
1 'polypeptide(L)' 'MSSLELIVDGYAHLLALDTDRLRLEREIARLAESGDPAVAAELRELSVLLRSVTHTTEELRKVLGAVRARAELRQ' A
#
# COMPACT_ATOMS: atom_id res chain seq x y z
N MET A 1 -16.34 -6.18 -17.73
CA MET A 1 -15.07 -6.58 -17.13
C MET A 1 -15.22 -7.93 -16.47
N SER A 2 -14.36 -8.88 -16.79
CA SER A 2 -14.40 -10.20 -16.16
C SER A 2 -13.83 -10.16 -14.73
N SER A 3 -14.21 -11.14 -13.91
CA SER A 3 -13.66 -11.26 -12.55
C SER A 3 -12.14 -11.45 -12.58
N LEU A 4 -11.63 -12.15 -13.60
CA LEU A 4 -10.19 -12.36 -13.74
C LEU A 4 -9.46 -11.06 -14.02
N GLU A 5 -9.99 -10.20 -14.91
CA GLU A 5 -9.39 -8.90 -15.21
C GLU A 5 -9.37 -8.00 -13.96
N LEU A 6 -10.46 -8.00 -13.20
CA LEU A 6 -10.54 -7.24 -11.95
C LEU A 6 -9.49 -7.71 -10.94
N ILE A 7 -9.29 -9.01 -10.82
CA ILE A 7 -8.30 -9.59 -9.91
C ILE A 7 -6.89 -9.22 -10.36
N VAL A 8 -6.57 -9.35 -11.64
CA VAL A 8 -5.25 -9.03 -12.19
C VAL A 8 -4.93 -7.55 -11.98
N ASP A 9 -5.88 -6.66 -12.32
CA ASP A 9 -5.70 -5.22 -12.14
C ASP A 9 -5.55 -4.86 -10.66
N GLY A 10 -6.33 -5.51 -9.79
CA GLY A 10 -6.25 -5.30 -8.35
C GLY A 10 -4.90 -5.69 -7.77
N TYR A 11 -4.35 -6.83 -8.19
CA TYR A 11 -3.03 -7.27 -7.73
C TYR A 11 -1.91 -6.39 -8.29
N ALA A 12 -2.04 -5.90 -9.52
CA ALA A 12 -1.07 -4.94 -10.07
C ALA A 12 -1.07 -3.64 -9.26
N HIS A 13 -2.25 -3.16 -8.86
CA HIS A 13 -2.38 -1.99 -8.01
C HIS A 13 -1.80 -2.23 -6.61
N LEU A 14 -2.05 -3.43 -6.05
CA LEU A 14 -1.51 -3.82 -4.76
C LEU A 14 0.03 -3.83 -4.78
N LEU A 15 0.62 -4.34 -5.86
CA LEU A 15 2.08 -4.34 -6.03
C LEU A 15 2.63 -2.92 -6.09
N ALA A 16 1.96 -2.01 -6.79
CA ALA A 16 2.36 -0.61 -6.85
C ALA A 16 2.31 0.04 -5.47
N LEU A 17 1.27 -0.24 -4.67
CA LEU A 17 1.14 0.25 -3.30
C LEU A 17 2.25 -0.29 -2.40
N ASP A 18 2.60 -1.57 -2.53
CA ASP A 18 3.71 -2.16 -1.78
C ASP A 18 5.05 -1.50 -2.13
N THR A 19 5.26 -1.17 -3.40
CA THR A 19 6.46 -0.45 -3.85
C THR A 19 6.50 0.94 -3.23
N ASP A 20 5.38 1.66 -3.22
CA ASP A 20 5.27 2.97 -2.60
C ASP A 20 5.52 2.90 -1.09
N ARG A 21 4.99 1.89 -0.42
CA ARG A 21 5.21 1.68 1.01
C ARG A 21 6.69 1.50 1.31
N LEU A 22 7.40 0.65 0.56
CA LEU A 22 8.83 0.43 0.76
C LEU A 22 9.64 1.71 0.52
N ARG A 23 9.25 2.49 -0.49
CA ARG A 23 9.90 3.76 -0.80
C ARG A 23 9.72 4.76 0.36
N LEU A 24 8.52 4.85 0.91
CA LEU A 24 8.23 5.71 2.07
C LEU A 24 9.01 5.27 3.32
N GLU A 25 9.07 3.97 3.58
CA GLU A 25 9.83 3.43 4.72
C GLU A 25 11.33 3.78 4.61
N ARG A 26 11.90 3.67 3.42
CA ARG A 26 13.31 4.02 3.17
C ARG A 26 13.54 5.52 3.39
N GLU A 27 12.64 6.35 2.88
CA GLU A 27 12.76 7.80 3.02
C GLU A 27 12.64 8.23 4.49
N ILE A 28 11.71 7.64 5.24
CA ILE A 28 11.57 7.89 6.68
C ILE A 28 12.85 7.49 7.41
N ALA A 29 13.40 6.32 7.12
CA ALA A 29 14.64 5.85 7.73
C ALA A 29 15.80 6.80 7.44
N ARG A 30 15.92 7.26 6.19
CA ARG A 30 16.98 8.19 5.77
C ARG A 30 16.88 9.51 6.52
N LEU A 31 15.69 10.07 6.63
CA LEU A 31 15.47 11.34 7.34
C LEU A 31 15.69 11.19 8.86
N ALA A 32 15.26 10.06 9.42
CA ALA A 32 15.47 9.79 10.85
C ALA A 32 16.96 9.71 11.21
N GLU A 33 17.79 9.21 10.31
CA GLU A 33 19.24 9.12 10.51
C GLU A 33 19.92 10.48 10.47
N SER A 34 19.33 11.49 9.83
CA SER A 34 19.95 12.81 9.71
C SER A 34 20.11 13.52 11.05
N GLY A 35 19.23 13.22 12.02
CA GLY A 35 19.23 13.85 13.34
C GLY A 35 18.92 15.34 13.32
N ASP A 36 18.55 15.92 12.19
CA ASP A 36 18.25 17.34 12.06
C ASP A 36 16.82 17.62 12.50
N PRO A 37 16.61 18.51 13.51
CA PRO A 37 15.24 18.86 13.93
C PRO A 37 14.37 19.46 12.82
N ALA A 38 14.99 20.05 11.80
CA ALA A 38 14.26 20.66 10.68
C ALA A 38 13.46 19.63 9.86
N VAL A 39 13.83 18.34 9.91
CA VAL A 39 13.12 17.28 9.18
C VAL A 39 11.94 16.71 9.95
N ALA A 40 11.69 17.15 11.17
CA ALA A 40 10.62 16.58 12.03
C ALA A 40 9.23 16.71 11.38
N ALA A 41 8.94 17.85 10.75
CA ALA A 41 7.66 18.07 10.05
C ALA A 41 7.52 17.12 8.85
N GLU A 42 8.58 16.98 8.07
CA GLU A 42 8.61 16.08 6.92
C GLU A 42 8.43 14.63 7.34
N LEU A 43 9.08 14.22 8.44
CA LEU A 43 8.91 12.86 9.01
C LEU A 43 7.45 12.61 9.39
N ARG A 44 6.77 13.58 9.98
CA ARG A 44 5.37 13.45 10.35
C ARG A 44 4.48 13.29 9.11
N GLU A 45 4.72 14.08 8.08
CA GLU A 45 3.97 13.99 6.82
C GLU A 45 4.16 12.63 6.16
N LEU A 46 5.39 12.15 6.08
CA LEU A 46 5.70 10.84 5.50
C LEU A 46 5.08 9.70 6.31
N SER A 47 5.07 9.84 7.64
CA SER A 47 4.44 8.83 8.52
C SER A 47 2.93 8.76 8.30
N VAL A 48 2.27 9.90 8.07
CA VAL A 48 0.84 9.94 7.73
C VAL A 48 0.60 9.28 6.39
N LEU A 49 1.42 9.58 5.38
CA LEU A 49 1.33 8.94 4.06
C LEU A 49 1.53 7.44 4.16
N LEU A 50 2.52 6.99 4.92
CA LEU A 50 2.77 5.56 5.12
C LEU A 50 1.56 4.86 5.74
N ARG A 51 0.95 5.46 6.75
CA ARG A 51 -0.27 4.93 7.38
C ARG A 51 -1.41 4.82 6.38
N SER A 52 -1.58 5.84 5.53
CA SER A 52 -2.62 5.87 4.50
C SER A 52 -2.39 4.77 3.46
N VAL A 53 -1.17 4.61 2.98
CA VAL A 53 -0.81 3.56 2.01
C VAL A 53 -1.03 2.17 2.62
N THR A 54 -0.61 1.97 3.86
CA THR A 54 -0.80 0.70 4.57
C THR A 54 -2.27 0.35 4.72
N HIS A 55 -3.10 1.33 5.11
CA HIS A 55 -4.54 1.14 5.24
C HIS A 55 -5.18 0.78 3.90
N THR A 56 -4.84 1.51 2.83
CA THR A 56 -5.36 1.23 1.49
C THR A 56 -4.95 -0.17 1.03
N THR A 57 -3.72 -0.57 1.30
CA THR A 57 -3.21 -1.92 0.96
C THR A 57 -4.03 -2.99 1.67
N GLU A 58 -4.30 -2.83 2.96
CA GLU A 58 -5.10 -3.78 3.74
C GLU A 58 -6.52 -3.90 3.21
N GLU A 59 -7.16 -2.76 2.91
CA GLU A 59 -8.52 -2.75 2.38
C GLU A 59 -8.58 -3.40 0.99
N LEU A 60 -7.61 -3.12 0.14
CA LEU A 60 -7.55 -3.73 -1.18
C LEU A 60 -7.36 -5.24 -1.10
N ARG A 61 -6.53 -5.73 -0.19
CA ARG A 61 -6.36 -7.17 0.04
C ARG A 61 -7.67 -7.83 0.44
N LYS A 62 -8.45 -7.20 1.29
CA LYS A 62 -9.75 -7.71 1.71
C LYS A 62 -10.73 -7.81 0.53
N VAL A 63 -10.78 -6.77 -0.29
CA VAL A 63 -11.64 -6.75 -1.47
C VAL A 63 -11.21 -7.83 -2.47
N LEU A 64 -9.92 -7.96 -2.75
CA LEU A 64 -9.41 -8.97 -3.66
C LEU A 64 -9.66 -10.38 -3.15
N GLY A 65 -9.51 -10.59 -1.84
CA GLY A 65 -9.82 -11.86 -1.20
C GLY A 65 -11.29 -12.24 -1.35
N ALA A 66 -12.19 -11.27 -1.18
CA ALA A 66 -13.63 -11.49 -1.34
C ALA A 66 -13.99 -11.80 -2.80
N VAL A 67 -13.43 -11.07 -3.76
CA VAL A 67 -13.67 -11.30 -5.20
C VAL A 67 -13.16 -12.68 -5.60
N ARG A 68 -11.98 -13.05 -5.14
CA ARG A 68 -11.37 -14.35 -5.42
C ARG A 68 -12.21 -15.49 -4.85
N ALA A 69 -12.68 -15.35 -3.62
CA ALA A 69 -13.54 -16.35 -2.98
C ALA A 69 -14.84 -16.55 -3.78
N ARG A 70 -15.46 -15.48 -4.26
CA ARG A 70 -16.64 -15.57 -5.11
C ARG A 70 -16.36 -16.27 -6.43
N ALA A 71 -15.24 -15.99 -7.05
CA ALA A 71 -14.83 -16.63 -8.30
C ALA A 71 -14.63 -18.13 -8.12
N GLU A 72 -14.03 -18.55 -7.00
CA GLU A 72 -13.83 -19.95 -6.66
C GLU A 72 -15.15 -20.69 -6.42
N LEU A 73 -16.13 -20.02 -5.79
CA LEU A 73 -17.43 -20.62 -5.52
C LEU A 73 -18.27 -20.86 -6.78
N ARG A 74 -17.98 -20.17 -7.88
CA ARG A 74 -18.70 -20.30 -9.13
C ARG A 74 -18.19 -21.42 -10.01
N GLN A 75 -17.10 -22.04 -9.65
CA GLN A 75 -16.57 -23.19 -10.35
C GLN A 75 -17.24 -24.48 -9.81
#